data_e8b68df3d9feb2136b725f8bfb00784c
#
_entry.id   e8b68df3d9feb2136b725f8bfb00784c
#
_cell.length_a   1.000
_cell.length_b   1.000
_cell.length_c   1.000
_cell.angle_alpha   90.00
_cell.angle_beta   90.00
_cell.angle_gamma   90.00
#
_symmetry.space_group_name_H-M   'P 1'
#
loop_
_entity.id
_entity.type
_entity.pdbx_description
1 polymer ?
#
loop_
_entity_poly.entity_id
_entity_poly.type
_entity_poly.pdbx_seq_one_letter_code
_entity_poly.pdbx_strand_id
1 'polypeptide(L)'
;MKPINVGLAGYGFSGQSFHRPLLQHSRNFEIHTVMSSNKEKVQADLGGVNVVSSLQELLQEDVELVVITTPNHLHYDMIKQSLTAGKHVVVEKPFVTERTQGEELIRLAEEKGLLLSVFHNRRWDADFLTIRKLIENKKLGDITTYEAHFDRYRPAVKNRWKENKIEGGGVLYDLGSHLIDQALCLFGKPQWVFADVFSQRDPEKAEDYFQITLGYGTARIGLYSRSIVLDPGPRYQLHGHKGSFMKYGMDRQETDLKEGIDPYSASWGMEDEESWGTLSLLEEEEVNKVKLPSEKGDYTQYYQGIFEAVRNNQPIPVRAEEALDVIEIIEACKKSSAENKSIYL
;
A
#
# COMPACT_ATOMS: atom_id res chain seq x y z
N MET A 1 -14.33 9.53 -23.31
CA MET A 1 -15.02 8.29 -22.86
C MET A 1 -15.96 8.64 -21.71
N LYS A 2 -16.99 7.83 -21.46
CA LYS A 2 -17.87 8.04 -20.29
C LYS A 2 -17.07 7.77 -19.00
N PRO A 3 -17.19 8.61 -17.97
CA PRO A 3 -16.62 8.31 -16.65
C PRO A 3 -17.09 6.96 -16.12
N ILE A 4 -16.32 6.35 -15.24
CA ILE A 4 -16.72 5.15 -14.51
C ILE A 4 -17.53 5.57 -13.29
N ASN A 5 -18.76 5.06 -13.17
CA ASN A 5 -19.60 5.28 -11.99
C ASN A 5 -19.05 4.44 -10.82
N VAL A 6 -18.68 5.11 -9.72
CA VAL A 6 -18.04 4.49 -8.55
C VAL A 6 -19.02 4.40 -7.39
N GLY A 7 -19.12 3.21 -6.80
CA GLY A 7 -19.68 2.98 -5.48
C GLY A 7 -18.57 2.93 -4.43
N LEU A 8 -18.51 3.91 -3.53
CA LEU A 8 -17.50 3.93 -2.46
C LEU A 8 -18.06 3.23 -1.21
N ALA A 9 -17.59 2.02 -0.94
CA ALA A 9 -18.03 1.20 0.18
C ALA A 9 -17.17 1.45 1.43
N GLY A 10 -17.64 2.37 2.28
CA GLY A 10 -16.97 2.88 3.46
C GLY A 10 -16.52 4.34 3.29
N TYR A 11 -16.71 5.15 4.33
CA TYR A 11 -16.32 6.56 4.36
C TYR A 11 -15.56 6.90 5.64
N GLY A 12 -14.69 5.95 6.05
CA GLY A 12 -13.72 6.12 7.12
C GLY A 12 -12.52 6.97 6.69
N PHE A 13 -11.41 6.82 7.39
CA PHE A 13 -10.18 7.57 7.10
C PHE A 13 -9.71 7.37 5.64
N SER A 14 -9.62 6.12 5.19
CA SER A 14 -9.13 5.83 3.83
C SER A 14 -10.06 6.34 2.74
N GLY A 15 -11.36 6.04 2.84
CA GLY A 15 -12.37 6.50 1.88
C GLY A 15 -12.40 8.02 1.76
N GLN A 16 -12.32 8.74 2.88
CA GLN A 16 -12.37 10.20 2.91
C GLN A 16 -11.04 10.84 2.47
N SER A 17 -9.90 10.36 3.01
CA SER A 17 -8.61 11.06 2.87
C SER A 17 -7.80 10.61 1.66
N PHE A 18 -8.00 9.40 1.14
CA PHE A 18 -7.27 8.89 -0.03
C PHE A 18 -8.17 8.75 -1.26
N HIS A 19 -9.18 7.88 -1.18
CA HIS A 19 -9.96 7.52 -2.36
C HIS A 19 -10.83 8.67 -2.88
N ARG A 20 -11.52 9.39 -1.98
CA ARG A 20 -12.36 10.52 -2.38
C ARG A 20 -11.58 11.56 -3.20
N PRO A 21 -10.47 12.16 -2.74
CA PRO A 21 -9.81 13.21 -3.51
C PRO A 21 -9.22 12.69 -4.83
N LEU A 22 -8.70 11.46 -4.87
CA LEU A 22 -8.18 10.86 -6.11
C LEU A 22 -9.27 10.60 -7.15
N LEU A 23 -10.49 10.27 -6.72
CA LEU A 23 -11.63 10.03 -7.60
C LEU A 23 -12.36 11.32 -7.97
N GLN A 24 -12.63 12.19 -6.99
CA GLN A 24 -13.43 13.40 -7.16
C GLN A 24 -12.79 14.41 -8.11
N HIS A 25 -11.46 14.54 -8.08
CA HIS A 25 -10.74 15.45 -8.96
C HIS A 25 -10.39 14.83 -10.32
N SER A 26 -10.64 13.53 -10.51
CA SER A 26 -10.45 12.85 -11.79
C SER A 26 -11.63 13.06 -12.74
N ARG A 27 -11.33 13.33 -14.02
CA ARG A 27 -12.35 13.37 -15.07
C ARG A 27 -12.83 11.98 -15.53
N ASN A 28 -12.15 10.94 -15.08
CA ASN A 28 -12.37 9.56 -15.50
C ASN A 28 -13.35 8.81 -14.60
N PHE A 29 -13.69 9.37 -13.43
CA PHE A 29 -14.56 8.74 -12.44
C PHE A 29 -15.62 9.69 -11.94
N GLU A 30 -16.76 9.12 -11.56
CA GLU A 30 -17.85 9.82 -10.88
C GLU A 30 -18.25 9.03 -9.63
N ILE A 31 -18.11 9.64 -8.44
CA ILE A 31 -18.59 9.03 -7.20
C ILE A 31 -20.10 9.12 -7.20
N HIS A 32 -20.76 8.04 -7.59
CA HIS A 32 -22.22 7.96 -7.76
C HIS A 32 -22.93 7.67 -6.44
N THR A 33 -22.39 6.73 -5.64
CA THR A 33 -23.01 6.26 -4.40
C THR A 33 -21.96 6.01 -3.34
N VAL A 34 -22.23 6.38 -2.09
CA VAL A 34 -21.37 6.12 -0.94
C VAL A 34 -22.10 5.31 0.11
N MET A 35 -21.54 4.17 0.51
CA MET A 35 -22.01 3.42 1.66
C MET A 35 -21.39 4.00 2.94
N SER A 36 -22.20 4.56 3.83
CA SER A 36 -21.72 5.13 5.08
C SER A 36 -22.82 5.16 6.13
N SER A 37 -22.45 4.92 7.41
CA SER A 37 -23.33 5.16 8.55
C SER A 37 -23.45 6.64 8.94
N ASN A 38 -22.59 7.51 8.38
CA ASN A 38 -22.58 8.95 8.65
C ASN A 38 -22.89 9.73 7.36
N LYS A 39 -24.19 9.88 7.08
CA LYS A 39 -24.68 10.59 5.90
C LYS A 39 -24.28 12.07 5.89
N GLU A 40 -24.33 12.73 7.05
CA GLU A 40 -24.03 14.16 7.16
C GLU A 40 -22.58 14.45 6.78
N LYS A 41 -21.65 13.60 7.25
CA LYS A 41 -20.22 13.69 6.88
C LYS A 41 -20.00 13.57 5.38
N VAL A 42 -20.66 12.59 4.74
CA VAL A 42 -20.56 12.39 3.29
C VAL A 42 -21.11 13.58 2.54
N GLN A 43 -22.27 14.10 2.93
CA GLN A 43 -22.92 15.24 2.28
C GLN A 43 -22.12 16.54 2.42
N ALA A 44 -21.40 16.72 3.55
CA ALA A 44 -20.53 17.88 3.75
C ALA A 44 -19.34 17.87 2.76
N ASP A 45 -18.80 16.69 2.44
CA ASP A 45 -17.63 16.54 1.55
C ASP A 45 -18.01 16.39 0.06
N LEU A 46 -19.17 15.77 -0.22
CA LEU A 46 -19.59 15.33 -1.56
C LEU A 46 -21.03 15.76 -1.90
N GLY A 47 -21.43 16.93 -1.57
CA GLY A 47 -22.82 17.43 -1.68
C GLY A 47 -23.64 16.83 -2.85
N GLY A 48 -24.80 16.24 -2.55
CA GLY A 48 -25.70 15.67 -3.56
C GLY A 48 -25.44 14.21 -3.94
N VAL A 49 -24.35 13.56 -3.48
CA VAL A 49 -24.11 12.14 -3.74
C VAL A 49 -25.16 11.25 -3.05
N ASN A 50 -25.53 10.15 -3.67
CA ASN A 50 -26.41 9.16 -3.03
C ASN A 50 -25.70 8.46 -1.88
N VAL A 51 -26.34 8.38 -0.69
CA VAL A 51 -25.77 7.73 0.50
C VAL A 51 -26.67 6.60 0.95
N VAL A 52 -26.11 5.39 0.98
CA VAL A 52 -26.78 4.15 1.35
C VAL A 52 -26.20 3.56 2.64
N SER A 53 -26.93 2.67 3.28
CA SER A 53 -26.56 2.10 4.58
C SER A 53 -25.89 0.72 4.48
N SER A 54 -26.05 0.04 3.35
CA SER A 54 -25.57 -1.33 3.15
C SER A 54 -24.91 -1.53 1.78
N LEU A 55 -24.07 -2.57 1.69
CA LEU A 55 -23.47 -2.97 0.41
C LEU A 55 -24.53 -3.44 -0.57
N GLN A 56 -25.57 -4.12 -0.11
CA GLN A 56 -26.66 -4.59 -0.96
C GLN A 56 -27.37 -3.43 -1.66
N GLU A 57 -27.65 -2.34 -0.95
CA GLU A 57 -28.22 -1.13 -1.53
C GLU A 57 -27.25 -0.51 -2.56
N LEU A 58 -25.93 -0.41 -2.23
CA LEU A 58 -24.93 0.13 -3.14
C LEU A 58 -24.84 -0.68 -4.44
N LEU A 59 -24.92 -2.00 -4.36
CA LEU A 59 -24.82 -2.90 -5.52
C LEU A 59 -26.04 -2.83 -6.45
N GLN A 60 -27.18 -2.31 -6.00
CA GLN A 60 -28.37 -2.08 -6.79
C GLN A 60 -28.34 -0.76 -7.58
N GLU A 61 -27.41 0.14 -7.22
CA GLU A 61 -27.24 1.42 -7.89
C GLU A 61 -26.50 1.27 -9.24
N ASP A 62 -26.55 2.32 -10.08
CA ASP A 62 -25.83 2.36 -11.37
C ASP A 62 -24.32 2.60 -11.16
N VAL A 63 -23.66 1.66 -10.50
CA VAL A 63 -22.21 1.65 -10.28
C VAL A 63 -21.55 0.57 -11.12
N GLU A 64 -20.38 0.89 -11.70
CA GLU A 64 -19.56 -0.04 -12.48
C GLU A 64 -18.39 -0.60 -11.65
N LEU A 65 -17.82 0.25 -10.77
CA LEU A 65 -16.69 -0.05 -9.93
C LEU A 65 -17.05 0.14 -8.45
N VAL A 66 -16.80 -0.86 -7.62
CA VAL A 66 -16.91 -0.75 -6.16
C VAL A 66 -15.53 -0.55 -5.56
N VAL A 67 -15.34 0.52 -4.80
CA VAL A 67 -14.11 0.81 -4.06
C VAL A 67 -14.36 0.51 -2.59
N ILE A 68 -13.72 -0.55 -2.07
CA ILE A 68 -13.91 -1.06 -0.71
C ILE A 68 -12.85 -0.48 0.22
N THR A 69 -13.30 0.29 1.23
CA THR A 69 -12.43 1.00 2.18
C THR A 69 -12.80 0.71 3.64
N THR A 70 -13.40 -0.45 3.86
CA THR A 70 -13.83 -0.95 5.16
C THR A 70 -12.67 -1.57 5.97
N PRO A 71 -12.88 -1.98 7.23
CA PRO A 71 -11.89 -2.77 7.96
C PRO A 71 -11.56 -4.11 7.28
N ASN A 72 -10.29 -4.55 7.42
CA ASN A 72 -9.70 -5.68 6.70
C ASN A 72 -10.53 -6.98 6.74
N HIS A 73 -11.11 -7.32 7.89
CA HIS A 73 -11.91 -8.53 8.07
C HIS A 73 -13.22 -8.55 7.27
N LEU A 74 -13.63 -7.43 6.69
CA LEU A 74 -14.82 -7.32 5.83
C LEU A 74 -14.48 -7.45 4.34
N HIS A 75 -13.21 -7.39 3.96
CA HIS A 75 -12.80 -7.32 2.56
C HIS A 75 -13.28 -8.53 1.76
N TYR A 76 -13.03 -9.74 2.26
CA TYR A 76 -13.39 -10.97 1.57
C TYR A 76 -14.88 -11.03 1.18
N ASP A 77 -15.78 -10.85 2.14
CA ASP A 77 -17.22 -10.94 1.89
C ASP A 77 -17.71 -9.83 0.96
N MET A 78 -17.19 -8.60 1.11
CA MET A 78 -17.60 -7.47 0.30
C MET A 78 -17.09 -7.58 -1.15
N ILE A 79 -15.86 -8.06 -1.36
CA ILE A 79 -15.31 -8.33 -2.70
C ILE A 79 -16.15 -9.41 -3.38
N LYS A 80 -16.40 -10.54 -2.67
CA LYS A 80 -17.17 -11.66 -3.20
C LYS A 80 -18.58 -11.24 -3.64
N GLN A 81 -19.28 -10.45 -2.81
CA GLN A 81 -20.60 -9.93 -3.14
C GLN A 81 -20.55 -8.98 -4.35
N SER A 82 -19.56 -8.09 -4.40
CA SER A 82 -19.41 -7.12 -5.50
C SER A 82 -19.11 -7.80 -6.84
N LEU A 83 -18.18 -8.76 -6.85
CA LEU A 83 -17.88 -9.57 -8.04
C LEU A 83 -19.08 -10.41 -8.47
N THR A 84 -19.81 -11.01 -7.50
CA THR A 84 -21.02 -11.79 -7.79
C THR A 84 -22.09 -10.93 -8.44
N ALA A 85 -22.21 -9.67 -8.03
CA ALA A 85 -23.13 -8.66 -8.63
C ALA A 85 -22.63 -8.09 -9.97
N GLY A 86 -21.51 -8.58 -10.52
CA GLY A 86 -20.97 -8.14 -11.81
C GLY A 86 -20.27 -6.78 -11.76
N LYS A 87 -19.77 -6.36 -10.61
CA LYS A 87 -19.04 -5.09 -10.45
C LYS A 87 -17.54 -5.30 -10.45
N HIS A 88 -16.79 -4.43 -11.10
CA HIS A 88 -15.35 -4.31 -10.92
C HIS A 88 -15.02 -3.93 -9.47
N VAL A 89 -13.87 -4.32 -8.95
CA VAL A 89 -13.51 -4.06 -7.55
C VAL A 89 -12.10 -3.48 -7.42
N VAL A 90 -12.00 -2.40 -6.66
CA VAL A 90 -10.79 -1.92 -6.02
C VAL A 90 -10.98 -2.09 -4.52
N VAL A 91 -9.99 -2.68 -3.83
CA VAL A 91 -10.03 -2.85 -2.38
C VAL A 91 -8.80 -2.25 -1.72
N GLU A 92 -9.00 -1.70 -0.53
CA GLU A 92 -7.88 -1.28 0.33
C GLU A 92 -6.96 -2.45 0.70
N LYS A 93 -5.71 -2.11 0.98
CA LYS A 93 -4.75 -3.07 1.54
C LYS A 93 -5.01 -3.27 3.06
N PRO A 94 -4.68 -4.44 3.61
CA PRO A 94 -4.29 -5.66 2.91
C PRO A 94 -5.45 -6.24 2.10
N PHE A 95 -5.14 -6.96 1.04
CA PHE A 95 -6.15 -7.56 0.13
C PHE A 95 -7.20 -8.38 0.90
N VAL A 96 -6.71 -9.37 1.60
CA VAL A 96 -7.45 -10.29 2.48
C VAL A 96 -6.60 -10.58 3.72
N THR A 97 -7.09 -11.38 4.63
CA THR A 97 -6.37 -11.79 5.85
C THR A 97 -5.79 -13.20 5.75
N GLU A 98 -6.29 -14.01 4.83
CA GLU A 98 -5.85 -15.38 4.55
C GLU A 98 -5.66 -15.60 3.04
N ARG A 99 -4.61 -16.35 2.67
CA ARG A 99 -4.28 -16.64 1.27
C ARG A 99 -5.41 -17.36 0.54
N THR A 100 -6.05 -18.33 1.16
CA THR A 100 -7.14 -19.13 0.56
C THR A 100 -8.34 -18.27 0.14
N GLN A 101 -8.65 -17.22 0.91
CA GLN A 101 -9.67 -16.23 0.57
C GLN A 101 -9.31 -15.49 -0.73
N GLY A 102 -8.06 -15.05 -0.84
CA GLY A 102 -7.57 -14.34 -2.02
C GLY A 102 -7.59 -15.21 -3.29
N GLU A 103 -7.18 -16.48 -3.18
CA GLU A 103 -7.22 -17.45 -4.30
C GLU A 103 -8.65 -17.66 -4.81
N GLU A 104 -9.63 -17.72 -3.92
CA GLU A 104 -11.05 -17.83 -4.30
C GLU A 104 -11.55 -16.59 -5.04
N LEU A 105 -11.22 -15.40 -4.52
CA LEU A 105 -11.64 -14.12 -5.11
C LEU A 105 -11.02 -13.87 -6.49
N ILE A 106 -9.75 -14.22 -6.67
CA ILE A 106 -9.05 -14.11 -7.96
C ILE A 106 -9.76 -14.99 -8.99
N ARG A 107 -10.01 -16.27 -8.67
CA ARG A 107 -10.76 -17.18 -9.56
C ARG A 107 -12.15 -16.62 -9.91
N LEU A 108 -12.87 -16.10 -8.92
CA LEU A 108 -14.19 -15.52 -9.16
C LEU A 108 -14.12 -14.30 -10.10
N ALA A 109 -13.12 -13.44 -9.93
CA ALA A 109 -12.93 -12.28 -10.82
C ALA A 109 -12.62 -12.71 -12.26
N GLU A 110 -11.73 -13.70 -12.44
CA GLU A 110 -11.39 -14.28 -13.74
C GLU A 110 -12.61 -14.94 -14.41
N GLU A 111 -13.36 -15.78 -13.70
CA GLU A 111 -14.58 -16.44 -14.21
C GLU A 111 -15.63 -15.45 -14.70
N LYS A 112 -15.71 -14.28 -14.07
CA LYS A 112 -16.66 -13.23 -14.44
C LYS A 112 -16.09 -12.20 -15.41
N GLY A 113 -14.81 -12.24 -15.76
CA GLY A 113 -14.16 -11.24 -16.59
C GLY A 113 -14.15 -9.85 -15.95
N LEU A 114 -14.02 -9.77 -14.63
CA LEU A 114 -14.07 -8.53 -13.87
C LEU A 114 -12.67 -8.14 -13.36
N LEU A 115 -12.42 -6.84 -13.29
CA LEU A 115 -11.23 -6.29 -12.66
C LEU A 115 -11.31 -6.46 -11.14
N LEU A 116 -10.22 -6.99 -10.54
CA LEU A 116 -9.96 -6.99 -9.11
C LEU A 116 -8.57 -6.43 -8.87
N SER A 117 -8.47 -5.31 -8.16
CA SER A 117 -7.22 -4.61 -7.88
C SER A 117 -7.13 -4.17 -6.43
N VAL A 118 -5.91 -4.13 -5.90
CA VAL A 118 -5.63 -3.74 -4.51
C VAL A 118 -4.90 -2.40 -4.46
N PHE A 119 -5.30 -1.52 -3.54
CA PHE A 119 -4.77 -0.17 -3.46
C PHE A 119 -3.40 -0.12 -2.76
N HIS A 120 -2.36 -0.66 -3.39
CA HIS A 120 -0.97 -0.51 -2.98
C HIS A 120 -0.40 0.83 -3.50
N ASN A 121 -0.94 1.94 -3.04
CA ASN A 121 -0.63 3.29 -3.48
C ASN A 121 0.84 3.68 -3.32
N ARG A 122 1.56 3.11 -2.35
CA ARG A 122 2.96 3.43 -2.08
C ARG A 122 3.93 2.93 -3.16
N ARG A 123 3.45 2.23 -4.18
CA ARG A 123 4.20 1.98 -5.43
C ARG A 123 4.46 3.28 -6.21
N TRP A 124 3.74 4.35 -5.88
CA TRP A 124 3.87 5.69 -6.47
C TRP A 124 4.36 6.75 -5.47
N ASP A 125 4.95 6.34 -4.35
CA ASP A 125 5.72 7.23 -3.47
C ASP A 125 6.98 7.72 -4.23
N ALA A 126 7.34 8.99 -4.09
CA ALA A 126 8.48 9.61 -4.76
C ALA A 126 9.80 8.91 -4.42
N ASP A 127 9.98 8.54 -3.16
CA ASP A 127 11.14 7.80 -2.66
C ASP A 127 11.23 6.40 -3.27
N PHE A 128 10.12 5.67 -3.36
CA PHE A 128 10.07 4.35 -3.98
C PHE A 128 10.34 4.39 -5.48
N LEU A 129 9.76 5.34 -6.21
CA LEU A 129 10.03 5.53 -7.65
C LEU A 129 11.50 5.84 -7.90
N THR A 130 12.12 6.66 -7.06
CA THR A 130 13.55 6.98 -7.13
C THR A 130 14.41 5.74 -6.93
N ILE A 131 14.11 4.93 -5.90
CA ILE A 131 14.79 3.67 -5.62
C ILE A 131 14.66 2.69 -6.77
N ARG A 132 13.44 2.51 -7.30
CA ARG A 132 13.19 1.64 -8.44
C ARG A 132 14.05 2.03 -9.65
N LYS A 133 14.10 3.32 -9.98
CA LYS A 133 14.93 3.84 -11.08
C LYS A 133 16.43 3.61 -10.85
N LEU A 134 16.92 3.76 -9.60
CA LEU A 134 18.32 3.48 -9.26
C LEU A 134 18.67 2.00 -9.49
N ILE A 135 17.78 1.08 -9.12
CA ILE A 135 17.96 -0.37 -9.30
C ILE A 135 17.88 -0.75 -10.78
N GLU A 136 16.83 -0.31 -11.49
CA GLU A 136 16.64 -0.58 -12.92
C GLU A 136 17.84 -0.12 -13.78
N ASN A 137 18.37 1.06 -13.45
CA ASN A 137 19.56 1.62 -14.14
C ASN A 137 20.89 1.05 -13.62
N LYS A 138 20.88 0.10 -12.68
CA LYS A 138 22.07 -0.49 -12.04
C LYS A 138 23.05 0.57 -11.51
N LYS A 139 22.55 1.70 -11.06
CA LYS A 139 23.38 2.83 -10.61
C LYS A 139 24.24 2.45 -9.40
N LEU A 140 23.73 1.59 -8.53
CA LEU A 140 24.43 1.06 -7.36
C LEU A 140 25.14 -0.28 -7.63
N GLY A 141 25.11 -0.79 -8.86
CA GLY A 141 25.51 -2.15 -9.20
C GLY A 141 24.48 -3.18 -8.67
N ASP A 142 24.92 -4.41 -8.45
CA ASP A 142 24.06 -5.44 -7.87
C ASP A 142 23.83 -5.12 -6.38
N ILE A 143 22.58 -5.10 -5.97
CA ILE A 143 22.18 -4.77 -4.60
C ILE A 143 22.53 -5.94 -3.68
N THR A 144 23.20 -5.63 -2.59
CA THR A 144 23.57 -6.59 -1.53
C THR A 144 22.68 -6.46 -0.31
N THR A 145 22.26 -5.22 0.00
CA THR A 145 21.42 -4.93 1.16
C THR A 145 20.40 -3.84 0.79
N TYR A 146 19.16 -4.06 1.19
CA TYR A 146 18.09 -3.06 1.19
C TYR A 146 17.44 -3.08 2.56
N GLU A 147 17.24 -1.91 3.14
CA GLU A 147 16.49 -1.75 4.38
C GLU A 147 15.40 -0.70 4.19
N ALA A 148 14.20 -1.03 4.66
CA ALA A 148 13.05 -0.14 4.66
C ALA A 148 12.41 -0.09 6.05
N HIS A 149 12.19 1.11 6.56
CA HIS A 149 11.73 1.37 7.91
C HIS A 149 10.41 2.10 7.93
N PHE A 150 9.49 1.66 8.81
CA PHE A 150 8.26 2.36 9.12
C PHE A 150 8.18 2.65 10.62
N ASP A 151 9.26 3.26 11.14
CA ASP A 151 9.43 3.55 12.55
C ASP A 151 8.63 4.78 12.98
N ARG A 152 8.10 4.76 14.19
CA ARG A 152 7.25 5.81 14.76
C ARG A 152 7.49 5.94 16.27
N TYR A 153 7.15 7.11 16.83
CA TYR A 153 7.06 7.27 18.27
C TYR A 153 5.60 7.37 18.71
N ARG A 154 5.04 6.25 19.15
CA ARG A 154 3.66 6.09 19.62
C ARG A 154 3.61 5.21 20.85
N PRO A 155 4.12 5.68 22.01
CA PRO A 155 4.26 4.84 23.22
C PRO A 155 2.91 4.41 23.80
N ALA A 156 1.86 5.20 23.62
CA ALA A 156 0.52 4.86 24.09
C ALA A 156 -0.26 4.04 23.05
N VAL A 157 -0.87 2.94 23.50
CA VAL A 157 -1.81 2.16 22.70
C VAL A 157 -3.13 2.93 22.60
N LYS A 158 -3.65 3.09 21.38
CA LYS A 158 -4.93 3.78 21.14
C LYS A 158 -6.07 2.77 21.09
N ASN A 159 -7.27 3.19 21.49
CA ASN A 159 -8.46 2.36 21.37
C ASN A 159 -8.98 2.37 19.90
N ARG A 160 -8.33 1.57 19.04
CA ARG A 160 -8.68 1.39 17.63
C ARG A 160 -8.65 -0.10 17.30
N TRP A 161 -9.50 -0.52 16.36
CA TRP A 161 -9.58 -1.93 15.96
C TRP A 161 -8.22 -2.52 15.53
N LYS A 162 -7.39 -1.75 14.83
CA LYS A 162 -6.05 -2.15 14.38
C LYS A 162 -5.06 -2.47 15.52
N GLU A 163 -5.30 -1.98 16.72
CA GLU A 163 -4.46 -2.23 17.90
C GLU A 163 -4.97 -3.38 18.76
N ASN A 164 -6.05 -4.04 18.34
CA ASN A 164 -6.57 -5.23 19.02
C ASN A 164 -6.11 -6.52 18.34
N LYS A 165 -5.97 -7.61 19.12
CA LYS A 165 -5.67 -8.96 18.61
C LYS A 165 -6.88 -9.53 17.88
N ILE A 166 -7.14 -9.02 16.70
CA ILE A 166 -8.20 -9.48 15.80
C ILE A 166 -7.56 -9.78 14.43
N GLU A 167 -8.28 -10.49 13.61
CA GLU A 167 -7.86 -10.82 12.25
C GLU A 167 -7.55 -9.55 11.43
N GLY A 168 -6.38 -9.50 10.80
CA GLY A 168 -5.91 -8.34 10.06
C GLY A 168 -5.53 -7.12 10.91
N GLY A 169 -5.49 -7.25 12.26
CA GLY A 169 -4.93 -6.22 13.15
C GLY A 169 -3.41 -6.24 13.16
N GLY A 170 -2.82 -5.24 13.84
CA GLY A 170 -1.38 -5.11 14.04
C GLY A 170 -0.62 -4.39 12.92
N VAL A 171 0.65 -4.10 13.20
CA VAL A 171 1.50 -3.35 12.27
C VAL A 171 1.99 -4.20 11.10
N LEU A 172 2.01 -5.53 11.21
CA LEU A 172 2.40 -6.41 10.13
C LEU A 172 1.43 -6.30 8.95
N TYR A 173 0.12 -6.32 9.21
CA TYR A 173 -0.90 -6.08 8.18
C TYR A 173 -0.99 -4.60 7.79
N ASP A 174 -0.87 -3.65 8.75
CA ASP A 174 -1.06 -2.22 8.46
C ASP A 174 0.13 -1.61 7.71
N LEU A 175 1.37 -1.89 8.13
CA LEU A 175 2.60 -1.28 7.61
C LEU A 175 3.47 -2.27 6.86
N GLY A 176 3.53 -3.51 7.34
CA GLY A 176 4.28 -4.59 6.70
C GLY A 176 3.80 -4.86 5.29
N SER A 177 2.49 -4.83 5.04
CA SER A 177 1.93 -5.00 3.69
C SER A 177 2.52 -4.02 2.67
N HIS A 178 2.78 -2.76 3.04
CA HIS A 178 3.41 -1.78 2.15
C HIS A 178 4.89 -2.10 1.89
N LEU A 179 5.65 -2.42 2.95
CA LEU A 179 7.09 -2.69 2.82
C LEU A 179 7.34 -4.00 2.07
N ILE A 180 6.51 -5.02 2.32
CA ILE A 180 6.58 -6.30 1.61
C ILE A 180 6.22 -6.10 0.13
N ASP A 181 5.12 -5.40 -0.20
CA ASP A 181 4.74 -5.09 -1.57
C ASP A 181 5.87 -4.39 -2.34
N GLN A 182 6.46 -3.35 -1.74
CA GLN A 182 7.59 -2.65 -2.33
C GLN A 182 8.81 -3.56 -2.55
N ALA A 183 9.13 -4.42 -1.59
CA ALA A 183 10.23 -5.38 -1.72
C ALA A 183 9.95 -6.39 -2.86
N LEU A 184 8.73 -6.92 -2.94
CA LEU A 184 8.33 -7.83 -4.03
C LEU A 184 8.37 -7.15 -5.41
N CYS A 185 7.98 -5.88 -5.50
CA CYS A 185 8.09 -5.10 -6.74
C CYS A 185 9.54 -4.91 -7.20
N LEU A 186 10.49 -4.75 -6.26
CA LEU A 186 11.90 -4.49 -6.59
C LEU A 186 12.69 -5.77 -6.84
N PHE A 187 12.42 -6.85 -6.10
CA PHE A 187 13.28 -8.03 -6.03
C PHE A 187 12.56 -9.33 -6.38
N GLY A 188 11.23 -9.31 -6.62
CA GLY A 188 10.43 -10.52 -6.82
C GLY A 188 10.21 -11.31 -5.53
N LYS A 189 9.87 -12.60 -5.64
CA LYS A 189 9.66 -13.48 -4.48
C LYS A 189 10.99 -13.87 -3.84
N PRO A 190 11.10 -13.81 -2.49
CA PRO A 190 12.29 -14.27 -1.79
C PRO A 190 12.36 -15.80 -1.76
N GLN A 191 13.56 -16.35 -1.51
CA GLN A 191 13.75 -17.79 -1.31
C GLN A 191 13.31 -18.23 0.09
N TRP A 192 13.42 -17.34 1.07
CA TRP A 192 13.05 -17.59 2.46
C TRP A 192 12.75 -16.28 3.20
N VAL A 193 12.02 -16.43 4.30
CA VAL A 193 11.64 -15.34 5.21
C VAL A 193 12.09 -15.72 6.63
N PHE A 194 12.74 -14.79 7.34
CA PHE A 194 12.90 -14.82 8.79
C PHE A 194 12.25 -13.57 9.39
N ALA A 195 11.44 -13.75 10.44
CA ALA A 195 10.74 -12.63 11.05
C ALA A 195 10.66 -12.76 12.57
N ASP A 196 10.73 -11.61 13.23
CA ASP A 196 10.41 -11.43 14.64
C ASP A 196 9.27 -10.41 14.75
N VAL A 197 8.11 -10.85 15.25
CA VAL A 197 6.85 -10.09 15.25
C VAL A 197 6.19 -10.23 16.62
N PHE A 198 6.07 -9.13 17.36
CA PHE A 198 5.47 -9.16 18.69
C PHE A 198 4.96 -7.78 19.14
N SER A 199 4.33 -7.71 20.30
CA SER A 199 3.92 -6.45 20.93
C SER A 199 4.91 -6.02 21.99
N GLN A 200 5.52 -4.83 21.80
CA GLN A 200 6.44 -4.20 22.76
C GLN A 200 5.70 -3.39 23.83
N ARG A 201 4.54 -2.78 23.48
CA ARG A 201 3.83 -1.86 24.35
C ARG A 201 2.88 -2.56 25.32
N ASP A 202 2.11 -3.51 24.80
CA ASP A 202 1.10 -4.23 25.58
C ASP A 202 0.91 -5.64 25.01
N PRO A 203 1.32 -6.71 25.72
CA PRO A 203 1.23 -8.08 25.23
C PRO A 203 -0.20 -8.57 24.98
N GLU A 204 -1.23 -7.90 25.53
CA GLU A 204 -2.63 -8.23 25.29
C GLU A 204 -3.20 -7.57 24.02
N LYS A 205 -2.40 -6.74 23.35
CA LYS A 205 -2.76 -6.04 22.12
C LYS A 205 -2.09 -6.68 20.90
N ALA A 206 -2.50 -6.23 19.70
CA ALA A 206 -1.87 -6.64 18.45
C ALA A 206 -0.39 -6.25 18.42
N GLU A 207 0.36 -6.92 17.57
CA GLU A 207 1.77 -6.63 17.38
C GLU A 207 1.98 -5.18 16.92
N ASP A 208 3.02 -4.54 17.48
CA ASP A 208 3.43 -3.17 17.20
C ASP A 208 4.92 -3.05 16.86
N TYR A 209 5.53 -4.20 16.66
CA TYR A 209 6.90 -4.39 16.23
C TYR A 209 6.98 -5.52 15.21
N PHE A 210 7.74 -5.30 14.16
CA PHE A 210 8.31 -6.38 13.35
C PHE A 210 9.71 -6.04 12.84
N GLN A 211 10.52 -7.09 12.70
CA GLN A 211 11.73 -7.13 11.92
C GLN A 211 11.64 -8.34 11.00
N ILE A 212 11.75 -8.11 9.69
CA ILE A 212 11.66 -9.16 8.67
C ILE A 212 12.94 -9.14 7.87
N THR A 213 13.50 -10.32 7.59
CA THR A 213 14.59 -10.50 6.63
C THR A 213 14.12 -11.41 5.52
N LEU A 214 14.17 -10.91 4.29
CA LEU A 214 13.90 -11.65 3.06
C LEU A 214 15.22 -12.05 2.40
N GLY A 215 15.38 -13.33 2.06
CA GLY A 215 16.60 -13.87 1.46
C GLY A 215 16.50 -14.00 -0.07
N TYR A 216 17.45 -13.39 -0.78
CA TYR A 216 17.57 -13.42 -2.25
C TYR A 216 19.01 -13.76 -2.63
N GLY A 217 19.35 -15.05 -2.66
CA GLY A 217 20.75 -15.46 -2.90
C GLY A 217 21.71 -14.78 -1.93
N THR A 218 22.57 -13.91 -2.45
CA THR A 218 23.53 -13.12 -1.65
C THR A 218 22.95 -11.84 -1.05
N ALA A 219 21.82 -11.35 -1.57
CA ALA A 219 21.18 -10.13 -1.06
C ALA A 219 20.33 -10.40 0.19
N ARG A 220 20.27 -9.41 1.07
CA ARG A 220 19.42 -9.40 2.27
C ARG A 220 18.55 -8.15 2.26
N ILE A 221 17.24 -8.36 2.37
CA ILE A 221 16.25 -7.30 2.37
C ILE A 221 15.64 -7.25 3.77
N GLY A 222 15.90 -6.17 4.50
CA GLY A 222 15.41 -5.91 5.84
C GLY A 222 14.19 -4.99 5.83
N LEU A 223 13.10 -5.40 6.48
CA LEU A 223 11.88 -4.59 6.61
C LEU A 223 11.57 -4.42 8.09
N TYR A 224 11.32 -3.17 8.52
CA TYR A 224 11.22 -2.85 9.95
C TYR A 224 10.01 -1.96 10.22
N SER A 225 9.36 -2.21 11.36
CA SER A 225 8.43 -1.27 11.96
C SER A 225 8.51 -1.36 13.48
N ARG A 226 8.72 -0.21 14.10
CA ARG A 226 8.86 -0.08 15.55
C ARG A 226 8.00 1.08 16.04
N SER A 227 7.24 0.86 17.10
CA SER A 227 6.31 1.88 17.63
C SER A 227 6.91 2.79 18.70
N ILE A 228 8.14 2.50 19.16
CA ILE A 228 8.82 3.26 20.23
C ILE A 228 10.20 3.74 19.73
N VAL A 229 10.20 4.51 18.63
CA VAL A 229 11.43 5.12 18.09
C VAL A 229 11.24 6.63 18.05
N LEU A 230 11.92 7.32 18.95
CA LEU A 230 11.80 8.78 19.10
C LEU A 230 12.52 9.53 17.96
N ASP A 231 13.70 9.04 17.57
CA ASP A 231 14.55 9.61 16.52
C ASP A 231 14.79 8.52 15.45
N PRO A 232 13.92 8.45 14.42
CA PRO A 232 14.05 7.43 13.38
C PRO A 232 15.26 7.70 12.48
N GLY A 233 15.97 6.62 12.14
CA GLY A 233 17.02 6.61 11.14
C GLY A 233 16.47 6.81 9.70
N PRO A 234 17.27 6.47 8.68
CA PRO A 234 16.81 6.52 7.30
C PRO A 234 15.54 5.71 7.07
N ARG A 235 14.63 6.23 6.28
CA ARG A 235 13.45 5.50 5.78
C ARG A 235 13.87 4.35 4.86
N TYR A 236 14.88 4.59 4.02
CA TYR A 236 15.47 3.59 3.13
C TYR A 236 16.99 3.67 3.15
N GLN A 237 17.61 2.49 3.14
CA GLN A 237 19.04 2.30 2.95
C GLN A 237 19.25 1.22 1.89
N LEU A 238 20.04 1.55 0.86
CA LEU A 238 20.41 0.62 -0.20
C LEU A 238 21.92 0.58 -0.30
N HIS A 239 22.49 -0.62 -0.38
CA HIS A 239 23.92 -0.84 -0.61
C HIS A 239 24.09 -1.84 -1.76
N GLY A 240 24.94 -1.50 -2.68
CA GLY A 240 25.33 -2.34 -3.81
C GLY A 240 26.82 -2.25 -4.06
N HIS A 241 27.30 -3.02 -5.03
CA HIS A 241 28.75 -3.13 -5.31
C HIS A 241 29.39 -1.82 -5.80
N LYS A 242 28.60 -0.84 -6.28
CA LYS A 242 29.11 0.42 -6.84
C LYS A 242 28.76 1.66 -6.02
N GLY A 243 27.91 1.51 -5.01
CA GLY A 243 27.49 2.65 -4.22
C GLY A 243 26.37 2.37 -3.24
N SER A 244 25.91 3.43 -2.60
CA SER A 244 24.84 3.40 -1.60
C SER A 244 23.86 4.54 -1.83
N PHE A 245 22.61 4.33 -1.40
CA PHE A 245 21.58 5.38 -1.36
C PHE A 245 20.90 5.39 0.00
N MET A 246 20.72 6.59 0.56
CA MET A 246 20.02 6.80 1.83
C MET A 246 18.95 7.87 1.66
N LYS A 247 17.74 7.57 2.12
CA LYS A 247 16.59 8.50 2.11
C LYS A 247 16.02 8.63 3.51
N TYR A 248 15.81 9.86 3.96
CA TYR A 248 15.16 10.20 5.22
C TYR A 248 13.75 10.74 4.95
N GLY A 249 12.90 10.70 5.98
CA GLY A 249 11.53 11.17 5.86
C GLY A 249 10.63 10.23 5.05
N MET A 250 9.40 10.63 4.88
CA MET A 250 8.39 9.90 4.10
C MET A 250 7.91 10.77 2.95
N ASP A 251 7.42 10.14 1.88
CA ASP A 251 6.66 10.79 0.83
C ASP A 251 5.54 11.67 1.40
N ARG A 252 5.35 12.83 0.83
CA ARG A 252 4.42 13.84 1.36
C ARG A 252 2.96 13.67 0.91
N GLN A 253 2.69 12.85 -0.12
CA GLN A 253 1.36 12.76 -0.74
C GLN A 253 0.24 12.43 0.26
N GLU A 254 0.51 11.54 1.25
CA GLU A 254 -0.46 11.24 2.31
C GLU A 254 -0.77 12.49 3.17
N THR A 255 0.24 13.30 3.47
CA THR A 255 0.08 14.55 4.23
C THR A 255 -0.68 15.58 3.42
N ASP A 256 -0.30 15.75 2.16
CA ASP A 256 -0.94 16.67 1.23
C ASP A 256 -2.43 16.36 1.04
N LEU A 257 -2.80 15.08 0.88
CA LEU A 257 -4.21 14.66 0.82
C LEU A 257 -5.00 15.00 2.09
N LYS A 258 -4.39 14.85 3.27
CA LYS A 258 -5.02 15.21 4.55
C LYS A 258 -5.20 16.72 4.70
N GLU A 259 -4.31 17.50 4.12
CA GLU A 259 -4.38 18.97 4.09
C GLU A 259 -5.30 19.49 2.99
N GLY A 260 -5.87 18.61 2.17
CA GLY A 260 -6.82 18.94 1.11
C GLY A 260 -6.18 19.51 -0.16
N ILE A 261 -4.89 19.24 -0.35
CA ILE A 261 -4.18 19.64 -1.58
C ILE A 261 -4.70 18.79 -2.74
N ASP A 262 -5.00 19.45 -3.86
CA ASP A 262 -5.48 18.79 -5.08
C ASP A 262 -4.41 17.86 -5.66
N PRO A 263 -4.68 16.54 -5.76
CA PRO A 263 -3.74 15.57 -6.30
C PRO A 263 -3.47 15.73 -7.82
N TYR A 264 -4.23 16.57 -8.49
CA TYR A 264 -4.02 16.90 -9.91
C TYR A 264 -3.32 18.25 -10.11
N SER A 265 -2.87 18.92 -9.03
CA SER A 265 -2.10 20.16 -9.11
C SER A 265 -0.67 19.91 -9.66
N ALA A 266 -0.06 20.95 -10.24
CA ALA A 266 1.27 20.83 -10.84
C ALA A 266 2.37 20.47 -9.83
N SER A 267 2.23 20.93 -8.57
CA SER A 267 3.20 20.67 -7.49
C SER A 267 2.98 19.35 -6.75
N TRP A 268 1.91 18.60 -7.08
CA TRP A 268 1.60 17.33 -6.44
C TRP A 268 2.77 16.34 -6.53
N GLY A 269 3.10 15.69 -5.42
CA GLY A 269 4.12 14.63 -5.35
C GLY A 269 5.56 15.09 -5.58
N MET A 270 5.81 16.40 -5.65
CA MET A 270 7.17 16.93 -5.74
C MET A 270 7.78 17.10 -4.34
N GLU A 271 9.02 16.69 -4.19
CA GLU A 271 9.79 16.89 -2.95
C GLU A 271 10.79 18.04 -3.10
N ASP A 272 10.99 18.77 -2.00
CA ASP A 272 12.04 19.78 -1.90
C ASP A 272 13.43 19.13 -1.74
N GLU A 273 14.51 19.85 -2.08
CA GLU A 273 15.90 19.37 -2.02
C GLU A 273 16.31 18.86 -0.64
N GLU A 274 15.76 19.42 0.43
CA GLU A 274 16.00 19.01 1.81
C GLU A 274 15.55 17.55 2.04
N SER A 275 14.48 17.14 1.36
CA SER A 275 13.89 15.80 1.42
C SER A 275 14.57 14.79 0.51
N TRP A 276 15.42 15.23 -0.44
CA TRP A 276 16.07 14.32 -1.39
C TRP A 276 17.00 13.32 -0.70
N GLY A 277 17.10 12.12 -1.26
CA GLY A 277 18.04 11.11 -0.80
C GLY A 277 19.50 11.47 -1.15
N THR A 278 20.43 10.84 -0.45
CA THR A 278 21.87 10.98 -0.69
C THR A 278 22.36 9.76 -1.45
N LEU A 279 22.90 9.97 -2.65
CA LEU A 279 23.59 8.97 -3.45
C LEU A 279 25.09 9.08 -3.17
N SER A 280 25.73 7.95 -2.81
CA SER A 280 27.16 7.83 -2.59
C SER A 280 27.73 6.84 -3.60
N LEU A 281 28.66 7.27 -4.43
CA LEU A 281 29.33 6.44 -5.44
C LEU A 281 30.84 6.44 -5.20
N LEU A 282 31.50 5.32 -5.48
CA LEU A 282 32.94 5.24 -5.51
C LEU A 282 33.43 5.64 -6.89
N GLU A 283 34.18 6.73 -6.99
CA GLU A 283 34.79 7.28 -8.21
C GLU A 283 36.29 7.49 -7.95
N GLU A 284 37.15 6.87 -8.74
CA GLU A 284 38.62 7.00 -8.64
C GLU A 284 39.16 6.82 -7.19
N GLU A 285 38.62 5.84 -6.44
CA GLU A 285 38.96 5.55 -5.04
C GLU A 285 38.43 6.55 -4.00
N GLU A 286 37.71 7.57 -4.40
CA GLU A 286 37.05 8.52 -3.51
C GLU A 286 35.53 8.32 -3.47
N VAL A 287 34.93 8.54 -2.28
CA VAL A 287 33.48 8.48 -2.11
C VAL A 287 32.86 9.84 -2.44
N ASN A 288 32.25 9.95 -3.61
CA ASN A 288 31.46 11.11 -3.99
C ASN A 288 30.03 11.00 -3.44
N LYS A 289 29.53 12.05 -2.76
CA LYS A 289 28.19 12.14 -2.19
C LYS A 289 27.42 13.29 -2.79
N VAL A 290 26.25 13.00 -3.35
CA VAL A 290 25.38 14.00 -3.96
C VAL A 290 23.93 13.85 -3.49
N LYS A 291 23.21 14.96 -3.35
CA LYS A 291 21.76 14.95 -3.23
C LYS A 291 21.17 14.55 -4.57
N LEU A 292 20.33 13.51 -4.58
CA LEU A 292 19.67 13.01 -5.77
C LEU A 292 18.23 13.51 -5.79
N PRO A 293 17.81 14.31 -6.80
CA PRO A 293 16.42 14.69 -6.95
C PRO A 293 15.50 13.48 -6.95
N SER A 294 14.44 13.53 -6.15
CA SER A 294 13.45 12.48 -6.14
C SER A 294 12.63 12.47 -7.43
N GLU A 295 12.24 11.29 -7.88
CA GLU A 295 11.19 11.16 -8.90
C GLU A 295 9.90 11.77 -8.35
N LYS A 296 9.03 12.24 -9.24
CA LYS A 296 7.73 12.78 -8.84
C LYS A 296 6.82 11.65 -8.37
N GLY A 297 6.35 11.70 -7.13
CA GLY A 297 5.32 10.80 -6.63
C GLY A 297 3.96 11.12 -7.25
N ASP A 298 3.11 10.10 -7.53
CA ASP A 298 1.82 10.36 -8.14
C ASP A 298 0.79 9.25 -7.92
N TYR A 299 0.03 9.33 -6.82
CA TYR A 299 -1.05 8.37 -6.51
C TYR A 299 -2.18 8.37 -7.56
N THR A 300 -2.31 9.43 -8.37
CA THR A 300 -3.33 9.49 -9.42
C THR A 300 -3.10 8.44 -10.49
N GLN A 301 -1.85 7.99 -10.68
CA GLN A 301 -1.47 6.95 -11.65
C GLN A 301 -2.14 5.60 -11.35
N TYR A 302 -2.43 5.29 -10.08
CA TYR A 302 -3.18 4.10 -9.75
C TYR A 302 -4.57 4.13 -10.40
N TYR A 303 -5.33 5.20 -10.17
CA TYR A 303 -6.67 5.31 -10.73
C TYR A 303 -6.67 5.53 -12.24
N GLN A 304 -5.67 6.20 -12.79
CA GLN A 304 -5.49 6.26 -14.24
C GLN A 304 -5.33 4.84 -14.82
N GLY A 305 -4.50 4.00 -14.20
CA GLY A 305 -4.33 2.59 -14.59
C GLY A 305 -5.63 1.78 -14.47
N ILE A 306 -6.44 1.98 -13.42
CA ILE A 306 -7.77 1.35 -13.28
C ILE A 306 -8.70 1.76 -14.43
N PHE A 307 -8.74 3.04 -14.77
CA PHE A 307 -9.54 3.52 -15.90
C PHE A 307 -9.12 2.87 -17.22
N GLU A 308 -7.82 2.84 -17.50
CA GLU A 308 -7.27 2.22 -18.71
C GLU A 308 -7.55 0.71 -18.76
N ALA A 309 -7.48 0.02 -17.62
CA ALA A 309 -7.80 -1.41 -17.55
C ALA A 309 -9.29 -1.68 -17.84
N VAL A 310 -10.20 -0.89 -17.26
CA VAL A 310 -11.66 -1.08 -17.45
C VAL A 310 -12.12 -0.65 -18.86
N ARG A 311 -11.59 0.45 -19.39
CA ARG A 311 -12.07 1.03 -20.66
C ARG A 311 -11.29 0.57 -21.88
N ASN A 312 -10.00 0.32 -21.75
CA ASN A 312 -9.09 0.07 -22.86
C ASN A 312 -8.36 -1.30 -22.77
N ASN A 313 -8.81 -2.16 -21.84
CA ASN A 313 -8.23 -3.49 -21.61
C ASN A 313 -6.70 -3.46 -21.42
N GLN A 314 -6.17 -2.40 -20.78
CA GLN A 314 -4.77 -2.30 -20.43
C GLN A 314 -4.47 -3.11 -19.16
N PRO A 315 -3.19 -3.42 -18.86
CA PRO A 315 -2.81 -4.13 -17.65
C PRO A 315 -3.32 -3.44 -16.38
N ILE A 316 -3.80 -4.23 -15.41
CA ILE A 316 -4.22 -3.75 -14.09
C ILE A 316 -3.00 -3.20 -13.34
N PRO A 317 -3.05 -1.99 -12.77
CA PRO A 317 -1.87 -1.35 -12.16
C PRO A 317 -1.30 -2.09 -10.94
N VAL A 318 -2.18 -2.74 -10.17
CA VAL A 318 -1.84 -3.66 -9.08
C VAL A 318 -2.79 -4.84 -9.19
N ARG A 319 -2.27 -6.00 -9.60
CA ARG A 319 -3.07 -7.21 -9.75
C ARG A 319 -3.34 -7.85 -8.40
N ALA A 320 -4.46 -8.52 -8.25
CA ALA A 320 -4.81 -9.23 -7.02
C ALA A 320 -3.80 -10.34 -6.67
N GLU A 321 -3.19 -10.99 -7.67
CA GLU A 321 -2.14 -12.00 -7.50
C GLU A 321 -0.90 -11.42 -6.83
N GLU A 322 -0.47 -10.21 -7.21
CA GLU A 322 0.68 -9.53 -6.58
C GLU A 322 0.38 -9.19 -5.12
N ALA A 323 -0.84 -8.75 -4.83
CA ALA A 323 -1.27 -8.52 -3.45
C ALA A 323 -1.45 -9.82 -2.65
N LEU A 324 -1.78 -10.92 -3.31
CA LEU A 324 -1.82 -12.25 -2.69
C LEU A 324 -0.42 -12.73 -2.29
N ASP A 325 0.60 -12.44 -3.10
CA ASP A 325 2.01 -12.71 -2.75
C ASP A 325 2.41 -11.97 -1.46
N VAL A 326 1.90 -10.75 -1.24
CA VAL A 326 2.11 -10.02 0.02
C VAL A 326 1.50 -10.79 1.21
N ILE A 327 0.30 -11.34 1.06
CA ILE A 327 -0.35 -12.14 2.11
C ILE A 327 0.45 -13.42 2.40
N GLU A 328 0.96 -14.09 1.36
CA GLU A 328 1.85 -15.26 1.52
C GLU A 328 3.07 -14.93 2.39
N ILE A 329 3.72 -13.80 2.15
CA ILE A 329 4.85 -13.35 2.96
C ILE A 329 4.43 -13.01 4.39
N ILE A 330 3.27 -12.37 4.61
CA ILE A 330 2.74 -12.10 5.95
C ILE A 330 2.49 -13.40 6.73
N GLU A 331 1.89 -14.41 6.10
CA GLU A 331 1.68 -15.73 6.71
C GLU A 331 3.02 -16.40 7.05
N ALA A 332 4.00 -16.34 6.13
CA ALA A 332 5.35 -16.84 6.38
C ALA A 332 6.05 -16.11 7.53
N CYS A 333 5.89 -14.78 7.66
CA CYS A 333 6.41 -13.99 8.78
C CYS A 333 5.80 -14.44 10.13
N LYS A 334 4.49 -14.63 10.19
CA LYS A 334 3.81 -15.11 11.40
C LYS A 334 4.31 -16.50 11.81
N LYS A 335 4.44 -17.40 10.84
CA LYS A 335 4.99 -18.73 11.06
C LYS A 335 6.44 -18.70 11.51
N SER A 336 7.28 -17.88 10.85
CA SER A 336 8.69 -17.71 11.21
C SER A 336 8.86 -17.21 12.64
N SER A 337 8.11 -16.19 13.03
CA SER A 337 8.15 -15.64 14.39
C SER A 337 7.68 -16.64 15.44
N ALA A 338 6.59 -17.39 15.17
CA ALA A 338 6.09 -18.41 16.09
C ALA A 338 7.06 -19.60 16.29
N GLU A 339 7.76 -20.00 15.22
CA GLU A 339 8.67 -21.16 15.21
C GLU A 339 10.14 -20.79 15.42
N ASN A 340 10.47 -19.49 15.48
CA ASN A 340 11.85 -18.96 15.59
C ASN A 340 12.82 -19.54 14.54
N LYS A 341 12.36 -19.68 13.30
CA LYS A 341 13.14 -20.23 12.19
C LYS A 341 12.81 -19.59 10.84
N SER A 342 13.74 -19.70 9.88
CA SER A 342 13.47 -19.31 8.49
C SER A 342 12.43 -20.24 7.87
N ILE A 343 11.48 -19.63 7.13
CA ILE A 343 10.47 -20.32 6.33
C ILE A 343 10.88 -20.21 4.86
N TYR A 344 11.08 -21.32 4.20
CA TYR A 344 11.33 -21.39 2.75
C TYR A 344 10.00 -21.36 2.00
N LEU A 345 9.99 -20.63 0.86
CA LEU A 345 8.80 -20.40 0.04
C LEU A 345 8.83 -21.26 -1.22
#